data_9ee3750475bb47d74dec52ec9cb9a2b1
#
_entry.id   9ee3750475bb47d74dec52ec9cb9a2b1
#
_cell.length_a   1.000
_cell.length_b   1.000
_cell.length_c   1.000
_cell.angle_alpha   90.00
_cell.angle_beta   90.00
_cell.angle_gamma   90.00
#
_symmetry.space_group_name_H-M   'P 1'
#
loop_
_entity.id
_entity.type
_entity.pdbx_description
1 polymer ?
#
loop_
_entity_poly.entity_id
_entity_poly.type
_entity_poly.pdbx_seq_one_letter_code
_entity_poly.pdbx_strand_id
1 'polypeptide(L)'
;MMLIMASVVCVFSSCSEEQEEVGPDIPSTINLKVGEYYNLKHTAAWESSKTFVATVDGAGIITAKRAGKAEISAYKLSQKCSVNVVASYTLYDEPVTKWGISKSELKRLKGTPDSDTGTAYGYNCNSSYAPMEMYRFENNKLTGSAKLVKTTYTDQLVDHLMQRYMPLTVDTENYNIYFIDEETPNKANTVVAASLYKTSYWMVVYIPNPSNTRGNMDKEALFDSFRKEIESLCVI
;
A
#
# COMPACT_ATOMS: atom_id res chain seq x y z
N MET A 1 48.66 59.45 -56.74
CA MET A 1 48.97 58.99 -55.37
C MET A 1 47.63 58.63 -54.74
N MET A 2 47.34 57.39 -54.75
CA MET A 2 46.02 56.82 -54.39
C MET A 2 46.20 56.05 -53.11
N LEU A 3 45.61 56.48 -51.99
CA LEU A 3 45.67 55.86 -50.68
C LEU A 3 44.56 54.81 -50.59
N ILE A 4 44.92 53.56 -50.44
CA ILE A 4 44.00 52.45 -50.19
C ILE A 4 43.90 52.29 -48.68
N MET A 5 42.75 52.66 -48.10
CA MET A 5 42.40 52.31 -46.70
C MET A 5 41.90 50.87 -46.67
N ALA A 6 42.64 50.00 -46.01
CA ALA A 6 42.19 48.64 -45.68
C ALA A 6 41.39 48.63 -44.38
N SER A 7 40.10 48.33 -44.48
CA SER A 7 39.20 48.16 -43.31
C SER A 7 39.39 46.74 -42.77
N VAL A 8 39.90 46.64 -41.54
CA VAL A 8 39.96 45.36 -40.81
C VAL A 8 38.59 45.16 -40.14
N VAL A 9 37.84 44.18 -40.62
CA VAL A 9 36.63 43.71 -39.99
C VAL A 9 37.02 42.65 -38.93
N CYS A 10 36.97 43.07 -37.67
CA CYS A 10 37.07 42.10 -36.56
C CYS A 10 35.73 41.36 -36.42
N VAL A 11 35.68 40.13 -36.83
CA VAL A 11 34.58 39.22 -36.54
C VAL A 11 34.76 38.73 -35.11
N PHE A 12 33.96 39.32 -34.15
CA PHE A 12 33.85 38.71 -32.83
C PHE A 12 32.97 37.49 -32.96
N SER A 13 33.59 36.33 -32.95
CA SER A 13 32.91 35.05 -32.74
C SER A 13 32.50 34.98 -31.28
N SER A 14 31.26 35.33 -30.98
CA SER A 14 30.66 35.06 -29.68
C SER A 14 30.39 33.58 -29.60
N CYS A 15 31.31 32.82 -28.98
CA CYS A 15 30.97 31.54 -28.42
C CYS A 15 30.02 31.82 -27.23
N SER A 16 28.73 31.68 -27.44
CA SER A 16 27.83 31.44 -26.34
C SER A 16 28.14 30.01 -25.81
N GLU A 17 28.86 29.95 -24.71
CA GLU A 17 28.84 28.76 -23.89
C GLU A 17 27.38 28.52 -23.49
N GLU A 18 26.73 27.53 -24.12
CA GLU A 18 25.52 26.96 -23.57
C GLU A 18 25.90 26.44 -22.19
N GLN A 19 25.58 27.21 -21.15
CA GLN A 19 25.54 26.65 -19.77
C GLN A 19 24.51 25.53 -19.83
N GLU A 20 24.96 24.28 -19.78
CA GLU A 20 24.09 23.17 -19.46
C GLU A 20 23.39 23.55 -18.15
N GLU A 21 22.10 23.84 -18.20
CA GLU A 21 21.28 23.97 -17.01
C GLU A 21 21.41 22.62 -16.28
N VAL A 22 22.23 22.60 -15.22
CA VAL A 22 22.30 21.46 -14.32
C VAL A 22 20.91 21.31 -13.75
N GLY A 23 20.18 20.30 -14.19
CA GLY A 23 18.84 20.02 -13.74
C GLY A 23 18.82 19.88 -12.20
N PRO A 24 17.65 20.00 -11.57
CA PRO A 24 17.55 19.93 -10.12
C PRO A 24 18.12 18.61 -9.59
N ASP A 25 18.86 18.68 -8.49
CA ASP A 25 19.37 17.48 -7.78
C ASP A 25 18.20 16.79 -7.04
N ILE A 26 17.52 15.90 -7.76
CA ILE A 26 16.39 15.13 -7.24
C ILE A 26 16.91 13.81 -6.68
N PRO A 27 16.66 13.51 -5.39
CA PRO A 27 17.05 12.24 -4.81
C PRO A 27 16.43 11.05 -5.57
N SER A 28 17.20 10.04 -5.87
CA SER A 28 16.69 8.82 -6.51
C SER A 28 15.70 8.05 -5.62
N THR A 29 15.84 8.19 -4.29
CA THR A 29 14.98 7.52 -3.31
C THR A 29 14.77 8.39 -2.08
N ILE A 30 13.52 8.44 -1.61
CA ILE A 30 13.11 9.11 -0.36
C ILE A 30 12.35 8.09 0.47
N ASN A 31 12.66 8.03 1.78
CA ASN A 31 11.95 7.22 2.75
C ASN A 31 11.20 8.13 3.72
N LEU A 32 9.89 7.95 3.85
CA LEU A 32 9.02 8.74 4.70
C LEU A 32 8.15 7.82 5.57
N LYS A 33 7.73 8.34 6.71
CA LYS A 33 6.61 7.75 7.47
C LYS A 33 5.30 8.41 7.04
N VAL A 34 4.20 7.69 7.20
CA VAL A 34 2.86 8.26 7.00
C VAL A 34 2.71 9.55 7.79
N GLY A 35 2.23 10.61 7.12
CA GLY A 35 2.09 11.95 7.66
C GLY A 35 3.31 12.87 7.50
N GLU A 36 4.48 12.33 7.13
CA GLU A 36 5.65 13.15 6.84
C GLU A 36 5.59 13.76 5.44
N TYR A 37 6.39 14.78 5.22
CA TYR A 37 6.56 15.45 3.93
C TYR A 37 8.04 15.64 3.59
N TYR A 38 8.32 15.79 2.30
CA TYR A 38 9.66 16.10 1.78
C TYR A 38 9.54 17.18 0.70
N ASN A 39 10.44 18.17 0.71
CA ASN A 39 10.47 19.23 -0.28
C ASN A 39 11.61 19.00 -1.28
N LEU A 40 11.27 18.77 -2.55
CA LEU A 40 12.22 18.62 -3.66
C LEU A 40 12.93 19.93 -4.01
N LYS A 41 12.49 21.08 -3.45
CA LYS A 41 13.03 22.43 -3.68
C LYS A 41 13.07 22.82 -5.16
N HIS A 42 12.16 22.28 -5.94
CA HIS A 42 12.04 22.55 -7.37
C HIS A 42 10.57 22.59 -7.78
N THR A 43 10.18 23.67 -8.49
CA THR A 43 8.83 23.81 -9.03
C THR A 43 8.76 23.19 -10.42
N ALA A 44 7.82 22.28 -10.62
CA ALA A 44 7.60 21.61 -11.90
C ALA A 44 6.16 21.08 -12.01
N ALA A 45 5.80 20.55 -13.18
CA ALA A 45 4.59 19.76 -13.35
C ALA A 45 4.83 18.34 -12.81
N TRP A 46 4.80 18.24 -11.48
CA TRP A 46 5.05 16.99 -10.76
C TRP A 46 3.85 16.05 -10.84
N GLU A 47 4.13 14.75 -10.92
CA GLU A 47 3.14 13.69 -10.90
C GLU A 47 3.58 12.56 -9.98
N SER A 48 2.61 11.93 -9.31
CA SER A 48 2.80 10.71 -8.53
C SER A 48 2.19 9.53 -9.28
N SER A 49 2.96 8.45 -9.42
CA SER A 49 2.46 7.20 -9.99
C SER A 49 1.39 6.52 -9.11
N LYS A 50 1.32 6.90 -7.81
CA LYS A 50 0.39 6.33 -6.85
C LYS A 50 0.01 7.35 -5.76
N THR A 51 -0.98 8.19 -6.08
CA THR A 51 -1.48 9.24 -5.19
C THR A 51 -2.12 8.70 -3.91
N PHE A 52 -2.50 7.43 -3.90
CA PHE A 52 -2.90 6.68 -2.71
C PHE A 52 -1.77 6.60 -1.67
N VAL A 53 -0.52 6.45 -2.10
CA VAL A 53 0.67 6.31 -1.22
C VAL A 53 1.26 7.67 -0.90
N ALA A 54 1.54 8.46 -1.93
CA ALA A 54 2.13 9.79 -1.77
C ALA A 54 1.61 10.74 -2.84
N THR A 55 1.33 11.99 -2.47
CA THR A 55 1.04 13.08 -3.41
C THR A 55 2.23 14.01 -3.52
N VAL A 56 2.28 14.78 -4.60
CA VAL A 56 3.24 15.86 -4.80
C VAL A 56 2.50 17.06 -5.36
N ASP A 57 2.83 18.25 -4.91
CA ASP A 57 2.28 19.50 -5.43
C ASP A 57 3.23 20.17 -6.46
N GLY A 58 2.76 21.26 -7.09
CA GLY A 58 3.56 22.00 -8.08
C GLY A 58 4.84 22.64 -7.51
N ALA A 59 4.93 22.86 -6.21
CA ALA A 59 6.13 23.35 -5.54
C ALA A 59 7.15 22.24 -5.23
N GLY A 60 6.80 20.97 -5.50
CA GLY A 60 7.63 19.80 -5.23
C GLY A 60 7.54 19.31 -3.79
N ILE A 61 6.47 19.63 -3.06
CA ILE A 61 6.24 19.11 -1.73
C ILE A 61 5.56 17.74 -1.84
N ILE A 62 6.29 16.69 -1.49
CA ILE A 62 5.79 15.31 -1.39
C ILE A 62 5.15 15.13 -0.03
N THR A 63 3.92 14.60 0.00
CA THR A 63 3.20 14.25 1.23
C THR A 63 2.94 12.75 1.29
N ALA A 64 3.45 12.08 2.32
CA ALA A 64 3.27 10.66 2.56
C ALA A 64 1.88 10.39 3.18
N LYS A 65 1.01 9.68 2.45
CA LYS A 65 -0.38 9.43 2.86
C LYS A 65 -0.59 8.05 3.47
N ARG A 66 -0.06 7.00 2.82
CA ARG A 66 -0.23 5.59 3.24
C ARG A 66 1.02 4.78 2.95
N ALA A 67 1.21 3.72 3.72
CA ALA A 67 2.32 2.80 3.53
C ALA A 67 2.30 2.19 2.13
N GLY A 68 3.46 2.17 1.47
CA GLY A 68 3.61 1.67 0.11
C GLY A 68 4.76 2.33 -0.63
N LYS A 69 4.72 2.20 -1.96
CA LYS A 69 5.71 2.81 -2.86
C LYS A 69 5.02 3.63 -3.93
N ALA A 70 5.58 4.79 -4.23
CA ALA A 70 5.20 5.63 -5.35
C ALA A 70 6.45 6.11 -6.09
N GLU A 71 6.33 6.40 -7.38
CA GLU A 71 7.34 7.09 -8.16
C GLU A 71 6.86 8.53 -8.39
N ILE A 72 7.70 9.50 -8.09
CA ILE A 72 7.48 10.91 -8.39
C ILE A 72 8.31 11.28 -9.61
N SER A 73 7.68 11.89 -10.58
CA SER A 73 8.29 12.34 -11.83
C SER A 73 7.73 13.71 -12.22
N ALA A 74 8.42 14.40 -13.12
CA ALA A 74 7.90 15.62 -13.70
C ALA A 74 8.10 15.64 -15.23
N TYR A 75 7.17 16.28 -15.92
CA TYR A 75 7.29 16.48 -17.36
C TYR A 75 8.60 17.23 -17.70
N LYS A 76 9.34 16.73 -18.69
CA LYS A 76 10.66 17.21 -19.13
C LYS A 76 11.84 16.97 -18.17
N LEU A 77 11.64 16.36 -17.01
CA LEU A 77 12.76 15.91 -16.17
C LEU A 77 13.00 14.43 -16.42
N SER A 78 14.25 14.05 -16.70
CA SER A 78 14.63 12.65 -16.89
C SER A 78 14.75 11.91 -15.56
N GLN A 79 14.97 12.66 -14.48
CA GLN A 79 15.11 12.09 -13.13
C GLN A 79 13.75 11.73 -12.53
N LYS A 80 13.72 10.59 -11.86
CA LYS A 80 12.58 10.07 -11.11
C LYS A 80 13.00 9.81 -9.68
N CYS A 81 12.06 10.01 -8.75
CA CYS A 81 12.26 9.76 -7.33
C CYS A 81 11.37 8.62 -6.87
N SER A 82 11.95 7.56 -6.33
CA SER A 82 11.20 6.49 -5.68
C SER A 82 10.89 6.90 -4.23
N VAL A 83 9.60 6.98 -3.88
CA VAL A 83 9.15 7.31 -2.53
C VAL A 83 8.67 6.04 -1.85
N ASN A 84 9.36 5.64 -0.78
CA ASN A 84 8.96 4.53 0.09
C ASN A 84 8.29 5.12 1.33
N VAL A 85 7.01 4.85 1.50
CA VAL A 85 6.27 5.26 2.69
C VAL A 85 6.09 4.07 3.61
N VAL A 86 6.52 4.20 4.85
CA VAL A 86 6.28 3.20 5.91
C VAL A 86 5.24 3.73 6.89
N ALA A 87 4.46 2.82 7.46
CA ALA A 87 3.54 3.21 8.52
C ALA A 87 4.30 3.73 9.74
N SER A 88 3.82 4.81 10.35
CA SER A 88 4.37 5.35 11.60
C SER A 88 3.99 4.47 12.80
N TYR A 89 2.92 3.68 12.66
CA TYR A 89 2.47 2.71 13.65
C TYR A 89 2.14 1.34 13.00
N THR A 90 2.49 0.26 13.68
CA THR A 90 2.19 -1.12 13.27
C THR A 90 1.73 -1.92 14.48
N LEU A 91 0.46 -2.35 14.47
CA LEU A 91 -0.10 -3.20 15.52
C LEU A 91 0.32 -4.66 15.34
N TYR A 92 0.29 -5.16 14.10
CA TYR A 92 0.69 -6.53 13.73
C TYR A 92 1.31 -6.54 12.32
N ASP A 93 2.05 -7.59 12.02
CA ASP A 93 2.52 -7.83 10.66
C ASP A 93 1.36 -8.22 9.75
N GLU A 94 1.28 -7.58 8.58
CA GLU A 94 0.25 -7.86 7.60
C GLU A 94 0.28 -9.35 7.18
N PRO A 95 -0.89 -10.00 7.08
CA PRO A 95 -0.95 -11.37 6.59
C PRO A 95 -0.55 -11.42 5.11
N VAL A 96 -0.24 -12.62 4.62
CA VAL A 96 0.03 -12.81 3.20
C VAL A 96 -1.25 -12.58 2.40
N THR A 97 -1.21 -11.61 1.47
CA THR A 97 -2.29 -11.25 0.55
C THR A 97 -1.93 -11.53 -0.92
N LYS A 98 -0.98 -12.42 -1.15
CA LYS A 98 -0.61 -12.89 -2.48
C LYS A 98 -1.63 -13.92 -2.96
N TRP A 99 -2.71 -13.44 -3.51
CA TRP A 99 -3.86 -14.25 -3.89
C TRP A 99 -3.52 -15.34 -4.91
N GLY A 100 -4.13 -16.52 -4.76
CA GLY A 100 -3.96 -17.66 -5.67
C GLY A 100 -2.70 -18.50 -5.46
N ILE A 101 -1.81 -18.15 -4.52
CA ILE A 101 -0.68 -19.01 -4.17
C ILE A 101 -1.17 -20.34 -3.57
N SER A 102 -0.36 -21.39 -3.73
CA SER A 102 -0.67 -22.71 -3.19
C SER A 102 -0.40 -22.82 -1.69
N LYS A 103 -0.99 -23.83 -1.05
CA LYS A 103 -0.69 -24.20 0.35
C LYS A 103 0.80 -24.44 0.59
N SER A 104 1.49 -25.07 -0.37
CA SER A 104 2.94 -25.33 -0.28
C SER A 104 3.74 -24.02 -0.34
N GLU A 105 3.34 -23.08 -1.17
CA GLU A 105 3.98 -21.76 -1.26
C GLU A 105 3.76 -20.97 0.03
N LEU A 106 2.54 -20.99 0.61
CA LEU A 106 2.30 -20.36 1.90
C LEU A 106 3.15 -20.96 3.01
N LYS A 107 3.26 -22.32 3.09
CA LYS A 107 4.14 -22.98 4.05
C LYS A 107 5.61 -22.57 3.89
N ARG A 108 6.06 -22.34 2.67
CA ARG A 108 7.43 -21.83 2.42
C ARG A 108 7.62 -20.40 2.96
N LEU A 109 6.58 -19.58 2.94
CA LEU A 109 6.63 -18.18 3.41
C LEU A 109 6.46 -18.08 4.94
N LYS A 110 5.57 -18.90 5.54
CA LYS A 110 5.13 -18.76 6.94
C LYS A 110 5.60 -19.89 7.85
N GLY A 111 6.11 -20.98 7.28
CA GLY A 111 6.40 -22.20 8.02
C GLY A 111 5.21 -23.16 8.11
N THR A 112 5.33 -24.18 8.97
CA THR A 112 4.27 -25.14 9.23
C THR A 112 3.14 -24.48 10.03
N PRO A 113 1.87 -24.62 9.61
CA PRO A 113 0.75 -24.11 10.39
C PRO A 113 0.59 -24.89 11.70
N ASP A 114 0.08 -24.26 12.74
CA ASP A 114 -0.26 -24.89 14.02
C ASP A 114 -1.54 -25.73 13.91
N SER A 115 -2.44 -25.37 12.98
CA SER A 115 -3.67 -26.10 12.69
C SER A 115 -3.98 -26.14 11.19
N ASP A 116 -4.57 -27.24 10.72
CA ASP A 116 -4.93 -27.50 9.32
C ASP A 116 -6.26 -28.24 9.26
N THR A 117 -7.29 -27.60 8.69
CA THR A 117 -8.63 -28.20 8.49
C THR A 117 -8.81 -28.81 7.10
N GLY A 118 -7.79 -28.77 6.26
CA GLY A 118 -7.89 -29.12 4.84
C GLY A 118 -8.32 -27.94 3.96
N THR A 119 -9.11 -27.00 4.45
CA THR A 119 -9.53 -25.76 3.75
C THR A 119 -8.87 -24.51 4.29
N ALA A 120 -8.37 -24.56 5.53
CA ALA A 120 -7.70 -23.43 6.17
C ALA A 120 -6.47 -23.84 6.98
N TYR A 121 -5.52 -22.89 7.08
CA TYR A 121 -4.36 -22.95 7.96
C TYR A 121 -4.48 -21.91 9.06
N GLY A 122 -4.25 -22.32 10.32
CA GLY A 122 -4.13 -21.43 11.47
C GLY A 122 -2.69 -21.34 11.96
N TYR A 123 -2.28 -20.12 12.33
CA TYR A 123 -0.99 -19.83 12.92
C TYR A 123 -1.20 -19.06 14.23
N ASN A 124 -0.64 -19.59 15.32
CA ASN A 124 -0.58 -18.86 16.58
C ASN A 124 0.51 -17.80 16.51
N CYS A 125 0.13 -16.55 16.69
CA CYS A 125 1.07 -15.45 16.73
C CYS A 125 1.53 -15.25 18.18
N ASN A 126 2.83 -15.08 18.40
CA ASN A 126 3.35 -14.72 19.72
C ASN A 126 3.06 -13.24 20.02
N SER A 127 1.77 -12.90 20.12
CA SER A 127 1.26 -11.55 20.28
C SER A 127 0.10 -11.54 21.28
N SER A 128 0.21 -10.70 22.30
CA SER A 128 -0.85 -10.52 23.30
C SER A 128 -2.08 -9.80 22.76
N TYR A 129 -1.96 -9.07 21.68
CA TYR A 129 -3.00 -8.24 21.05
C TYR A 129 -3.58 -8.83 19.75
N ALA A 130 -2.77 -9.57 18.98
CA ALA A 130 -3.19 -10.22 17.73
C ALA A 130 -2.74 -11.70 17.71
N PRO A 131 -3.37 -12.56 18.53
CA PRO A 131 -2.84 -13.89 18.85
C PRO A 131 -2.94 -14.90 17.72
N MET A 132 -3.76 -14.67 16.71
CA MET A 132 -4.02 -15.62 15.65
C MET A 132 -4.05 -15.02 14.27
N GLU A 133 -3.53 -15.77 13.32
CA GLU A 133 -3.60 -15.51 11.88
C GLU A 133 -4.14 -16.75 11.16
N MET A 134 -4.99 -16.56 10.17
CA MET A 134 -5.62 -17.63 9.42
C MET A 134 -5.51 -17.38 7.92
N TYR A 135 -5.47 -18.48 7.14
CA TYR A 135 -5.43 -18.50 5.69
C TYR A 135 -6.41 -19.49 5.13
N ARG A 136 -7.32 -19.06 4.27
CA ARG A 136 -8.33 -19.87 3.63
C ARG A 136 -7.96 -20.23 2.21
N PHE A 137 -8.23 -21.47 1.82
CA PHE A 137 -7.93 -21.98 0.48
C PHE A 137 -9.16 -22.60 -0.17
N GLU A 138 -9.32 -22.32 -1.47
CA GLU A 138 -10.24 -23.01 -2.36
C GLU A 138 -9.43 -23.63 -3.50
N ASN A 139 -9.64 -24.91 -3.78
CA ASN A 139 -8.91 -25.62 -4.83
C ASN A 139 -7.38 -25.43 -4.74
N ASN A 140 -6.83 -25.52 -3.52
CA ASN A 140 -5.41 -25.29 -3.21
C ASN A 140 -4.88 -23.88 -3.54
N LYS A 141 -5.76 -22.89 -3.70
CA LYS A 141 -5.41 -21.50 -3.95
C LYS A 141 -5.83 -20.62 -2.78
N LEU A 142 -4.95 -19.72 -2.32
CA LEU A 142 -5.25 -18.75 -1.27
C LEU A 142 -6.35 -17.80 -1.75
N THR A 143 -7.47 -17.79 -1.02
CA THR A 143 -8.64 -16.96 -1.31
C THR A 143 -8.97 -15.95 -0.22
N GLY A 144 -8.29 -16.04 0.92
CA GLY A 144 -8.44 -15.06 1.98
C GLY A 144 -7.50 -15.31 3.13
N SER A 145 -7.25 -14.28 3.92
CA SER A 145 -6.52 -14.34 5.17
C SER A 145 -7.24 -13.52 6.24
N ALA A 146 -6.98 -13.81 7.51
CA ALA A 146 -7.57 -13.07 8.62
C ALA A 146 -6.61 -12.94 9.80
N LYS A 147 -6.82 -11.88 10.59
CA LYS A 147 -6.21 -11.66 11.90
C LYS A 147 -7.31 -11.58 12.96
N LEU A 148 -7.09 -12.18 14.12
CA LEU A 148 -7.87 -11.89 15.31
C LEU A 148 -7.13 -10.84 16.16
N VAL A 149 -7.77 -9.72 16.42
CA VAL A 149 -7.23 -8.63 17.23
C VAL A 149 -8.13 -8.40 18.43
N LYS A 150 -7.59 -8.35 19.65
CA LYS A 150 -8.41 -8.10 20.84
C LYS A 150 -9.08 -6.72 20.78
N THR A 151 -10.35 -6.66 21.20
CA THR A 151 -11.14 -5.39 21.20
C THR A 151 -10.56 -4.30 22.09
N THR A 152 -9.74 -4.66 23.08
CA THR A 152 -9.02 -3.69 23.92
C THR A 152 -7.98 -2.86 23.15
N TYR A 153 -7.67 -3.24 21.89
CA TYR A 153 -6.75 -2.55 20.98
C TYR A 153 -7.47 -1.93 19.78
N THR A 154 -8.74 -1.54 19.94
CA THR A 154 -9.55 -0.99 18.84
C THR A 154 -8.94 0.27 18.24
N ASP A 155 -8.52 1.24 19.04
CA ASP A 155 -7.93 2.49 18.55
C ASP A 155 -6.63 2.22 17.77
N GLN A 156 -5.80 1.34 18.30
CA GLN A 156 -4.56 0.92 17.65
C GLN A 156 -4.81 0.15 16.34
N LEU A 157 -5.90 -0.63 16.27
CA LEU A 157 -6.33 -1.30 15.05
C LEU A 157 -6.77 -0.29 13.99
N VAL A 158 -7.54 0.72 14.39
CA VAL A 158 -7.95 1.80 13.49
C VAL A 158 -6.72 2.52 12.94
N ASP A 159 -5.79 2.92 13.80
CA ASP A 159 -4.54 3.58 13.38
C ASP A 159 -3.73 2.71 12.41
N HIS A 160 -3.62 1.41 12.69
CA HIS A 160 -2.93 0.45 11.83
C HIS A 160 -3.56 0.35 10.44
N LEU A 161 -4.89 0.24 10.37
CA LEU A 161 -5.63 0.10 9.11
C LEU A 161 -5.65 1.40 8.31
N MET A 162 -5.87 2.54 8.94
CA MET A 162 -5.94 3.85 8.27
C MET A 162 -4.61 4.27 7.62
N GLN A 163 -3.48 3.80 8.16
CA GLN A 163 -2.17 4.07 7.58
C GLN A 163 -1.83 3.18 6.37
N ARG A 164 -2.64 2.16 6.07
CA ARG A 164 -2.43 1.20 4.99
C ARG A 164 -3.55 1.18 3.97
N TYR A 165 -4.78 1.41 4.41
CA TYR A 165 -5.99 1.22 3.62
C TYR A 165 -6.86 2.48 3.58
N MET A 166 -7.66 2.61 2.54
CA MET A 166 -8.69 3.63 2.40
C MET A 166 -9.99 3.10 3.01
N PRO A 167 -10.63 3.79 3.97
CA PRO A 167 -11.96 3.43 4.41
C PRO A 167 -12.96 3.58 3.25
N LEU A 168 -13.78 2.55 3.04
CA LEU A 168 -14.75 2.50 1.95
C LEU A 168 -16.17 2.74 2.46
N THR A 169 -16.60 2.00 3.46
CA THR A 169 -17.94 2.09 4.05
C THR A 169 -17.97 1.46 5.43
N VAL A 170 -18.98 1.84 6.20
CA VAL A 170 -19.33 1.25 7.51
C VAL A 170 -20.71 0.68 7.40
N ASP A 171 -20.88 -0.60 7.74
CA ASP A 171 -22.15 -1.25 7.94
C ASP A 171 -22.46 -1.20 9.45
N THR A 172 -23.37 -0.30 9.83
CA THR A 172 -23.71 -0.07 11.23
C THR A 172 -24.65 -1.13 11.81
N GLU A 173 -25.35 -1.89 10.97
CA GLU A 173 -26.25 -2.97 11.41
C GLU A 173 -25.46 -4.19 11.86
N ASN A 174 -24.40 -4.53 11.11
CA ASN A 174 -23.56 -5.70 11.37
C ASN A 174 -22.22 -5.36 12.02
N TYR A 175 -21.96 -4.08 12.34
CA TYR A 175 -20.69 -3.58 12.88
C TYR A 175 -19.48 -3.96 12.02
N ASN A 176 -19.62 -3.90 10.68
CA ASN A 176 -18.55 -4.18 9.73
C ASN A 176 -17.98 -2.88 9.19
N ILE A 177 -16.65 -2.78 9.15
CA ILE A 177 -15.93 -1.66 8.55
C ILE A 177 -15.13 -2.19 7.39
N TYR A 178 -15.29 -1.58 6.21
CA TYR A 178 -14.62 -2.00 4.99
C TYR A 178 -13.57 -0.99 4.55
N PHE A 179 -12.46 -1.52 4.06
CA PHE A 179 -11.34 -0.76 3.53
C PHE A 179 -10.87 -1.37 2.21
N ILE A 180 -10.11 -0.59 1.44
CA ILE A 180 -9.46 -1.03 0.19
C ILE A 180 -8.00 -0.57 0.15
N ASP A 181 -7.17 -1.29 -0.62
CA ASP A 181 -5.73 -1.02 -0.77
C ASP A 181 -5.42 -0.01 -1.89
N GLU A 182 -6.42 0.75 -2.35
CA GLU A 182 -6.32 1.76 -3.40
C GLU A 182 -7.30 2.94 -3.18
N GLU A 183 -7.21 3.99 -4.01
CA GLU A 183 -8.09 5.16 -3.93
C GLU A 183 -9.52 4.84 -4.35
N THR A 184 -9.70 3.89 -5.24
CA THR A 184 -11.01 3.52 -5.78
C THR A 184 -11.20 2.00 -5.82
N PRO A 185 -12.44 1.52 -5.64
CA PRO A 185 -12.72 0.08 -5.66
C PRO A 185 -12.26 -0.63 -6.94
N ASN A 186 -12.36 0.03 -8.10
CA ASN A 186 -11.99 -0.57 -9.39
C ASN A 186 -10.48 -0.81 -9.55
N LYS A 187 -9.65 -0.10 -8.79
CA LYS A 187 -8.18 -0.25 -8.80
C LYS A 187 -7.68 -1.17 -7.70
N ALA A 188 -8.49 -1.39 -6.67
CA ALA A 188 -8.11 -2.19 -5.51
C ALA A 188 -7.89 -3.66 -5.88
N ASN A 189 -6.85 -4.26 -5.32
CA ASN A 189 -6.59 -5.70 -5.40
C ASN A 189 -7.14 -6.44 -4.19
N THR A 190 -7.19 -5.76 -3.05
CA THR A 190 -7.60 -6.31 -1.76
C THR A 190 -8.69 -5.48 -1.13
N VAL A 191 -9.72 -6.15 -0.65
CA VAL A 191 -10.69 -5.59 0.30
C VAL A 191 -10.32 -6.09 1.68
N VAL A 192 -10.30 -5.18 2.64
CA VAL A 192 -10.11 -5.51 4.06
C VAL A 192 -11.40 -5.19 4.79
N ALA A 193 -11.82 -6.09 5.67
CA ALA A 193 -13.01 -5.87 6.45
C ALA A 193 -12.78 -6.25 7.91
N ALA A 194 -13.15 -5.37 8.82
CA ALA A 194 -13.10 -5.62 10.25
C ALA A 194 -14.54 -5.84 10.78
N SER A 195 -14.74 -6.96 11.45
CA SER A 195 -16.02 -7.36 12.05
C SER A 195 -15.81 -7.82 13.49
N LEU A 196 -16.79 -7.57 14.35
CA LEU A 196 -16.75 -8.04 15.74
C LEU A 196 -16.91 -9.56 15.80
N TYR A 197 -16.02 -10.25 16.53
CA TYR A 197 -16.05 -11.68 16.75
C TYR A 197 -16.02 -12.01 18.25
N LYS A 198 -17.06 -12.74 18.74
CA LYS A 198 -17.22 -13.14 20.16
C LYS A 198 -16.99 -11.99 21.16
N THR A 199 -17.43 -10.78 20.85
CA THR A 199 -17.30 -9.56 21.68
C THR A 199 -15.88 -9.17 22.11
N SER A 200 -14.94 -10.12 22.13
CA SER A 200 -13.57 -9.94 22.62
C SER A 200 -12.54 -9.71 21.53
N TYR A 201 -12.91 -9.91 20.27
CA TYR A 201 -12.00 -9.78 19.14
C TYR A 201 -12.62 -9.04 17.97
N TRP A 202 -11.79 -8.29 17.27
CA TRP A 202 -12.01 -7.91 15.88
C TRP A 202 -11.46 -9.03 14.98
N MET A 203 -12.27 -9.54 14.07
CA MET A 203 -11.83 -10.36 12.97
C MET A 203 -11.56 -9.45 11.78
N VAL A 204 -10.29 -9.27 11.44
CA VAL A 204 -9.85 -8.49 10.28
C VAL A 204 -9.59 -9.45 9.13
N VAL A 205 -10.46 -9.42 8.13
CA VAL A 205 -10.43 -10.31 6.96
C VAL A 205 -9.89 -9.57 5.75
N TYR A 206 -8.99 -10.20 5.04
CA TYR A 206 -8.40 -9.74 3.78
C TYR A 206 -8.82 -10.69 2.67
N ILE A 207 -9.33 -10.17 1.58
CA ILE A 207 -9.78 -10.95 0.42
C ILE A 207 -9.37 -10.29 -0.88
N PRO A 208 -9.22 -11.06 -1.97
CA PRO A 208 -9.11 -10.46 -3.31
C PRO A 208 -10.34 -9.62 -3.60
N ASN A 209 -10.15 -8.50 -4.28
CA ASN A 209 -11.28 -7.63 -4.63
C ASN A 209 -12.27 -8.34 -5.55
N PRO A 210 -13.54 -8.50 -5.14
CA PRO A 210 -14.56 -9.18 -5.95
C PRO A 210 -14.83 -8.50 -7.30
N SER A 211 -14.62 -7.19 -7.40
CA SER A 211 -14.78 -6.46 -8.67
C SER A 211 -13.80 -6.93 -9.75
N ASN A 212 -12.71 -7.55 -9.36
CA ASN A 212 -11.70 -8.13 -10.25
C ASN A 212 -12.00 -9.62 -10.56
N THR A 213 -12.98 -10.21 -9.88
CA THR A 213 -13.46 -11.58 -10.12
C THR A 213 -14.89 -11.51 -10.66
N ARG A 214 -15.23 -12.32 -11.67
CA ARG A 214 -16.55 -12.33 -12.34
C ARG A 214 -17.67 -12.88 -11.42
N GLY A 215 -17.82 -12.41 -10.21
CA GLY A 215 -18.87 -12.87 -9.28
C GLY A 215 -19.25 -11.77 -8.29
N ASN A 216 -20.56 -11.56 -8.12
CA ASN A 216 -21.07 -10.81 -6.97
C ASN A 216 -20.81 -11.67 -5.73
N MET A 217 -19.77 -11.31 -4.96
CA MET A 217 -19.50 -12.00 -3.70
C MET A 217 -20.45 -11.45 -2.62
N ASP A 218 -21.24 -12.33 -2.05
CA ASP A 218 -22.01 -12.03 -0.84
C ASP A 218 -21.01 -11.83 0.32
N LYS A 219 -20.91 -10.57 0.78
CA LYS A 219 -19.96 -10.19 1.81
C LYS A 219 -20.27 -10.84 3.15
N GLU A 220 -21.56 -11.01 3.47
CA GLU A 220 -21.98 -11.69 4.71
C GLU A 220 -21.65 -13.18 4.68
N ALA A 221 -21.99 -13.87 3.60
CA ALA A 221 -21.65 -15.28 3.42
C ALA A 221 -20.13 -15.52 3.53
N LEU A 222 -19.33 -14.55 3.06
CA LEU A 222 -17.88 -14.62 3.22
C LEU A 222 -17.46 -14.51 4.69
N PHE A 223 -17.96 -13.52 5.43
CA PHE A 223 -17.66 -13.38 6.86
C PHE A 223 -18.08 -14.61 7.65
N ASP A 224 -19.25 -15.15 7.37
CA ASP A 224 -19.74 -16.37 8.02
C ASP A 224 -18.86 -17.58 7.72
N SER A 225 -18.33 -17.66 6.50
CA SER A 225 -17.37 -18.72 6.16
C SER A 225 -16.07 -18.60 6.96
N PHE A 226 -15.53 -17.39 7.12
CA PHE A 226 -14.36 -17.14 7.96
C PHE A 226 -14.62 -17.40 9.43
N ARG A 227 -15.81 -17.02 9.96
CA ARG A 227 -16.21 -17.33 11.34
C ARG A 227 -16.22 -18.81 11.61
N LYS A 228 -16.86 -19.61 10.73
CA LYS A 228 -16.91 -21.08 10.83
C LYS A 228 -15.52 -21.71 10.76
N GLU A 229 -14.65 -21.23 9.90
CA GLU A 229 -13.30 -21.75 9.81
C GLU A 229 -12.44 -21.39 11.03
N ILE A 230 -12.56 -20.16 11.55
CA ILE A 230 -11.90 -19.77 12.81
C ILE A 230 -12.39 -20.65 13.96
N GLU A 231 -13.68 -20.92 14.06
CA GLU A 231 -14.24 -21.83 15.07
C GLU A 231 -13.70 -23.25 14.96
N SER A 232 -13.47 -23.73 13.74
CA SER A 232 -12.88 -25.07 13.51
C SER A 232 -11.37 -25.13 13.76
N LEU A 233 -10.66 -24.02 13.59
CA LEU A 233 -9.22 -23.90 13.85
C LEU A 233 -8.90 -23.60 15.31
N CYS A 234 -9.80 -22.85 15.97
CA CYS A 234 -9.67 -22.45 17.36
C CYS A 234 -10.49 -23.35 18.25
N VAL A 235 -9.82 -24.28 18.90
CA VAL A 235 -10.30 -24.82 20.19
C VAL A 235 -9.94 -23.78 21.26
N ILE A 236 -10.64 -22.61 21.22
CA ILE A 236 -10.53 -21.54 22.23
C ILE A 236 -11.78 -21.58 23.11
#